data_458bf1fc7788aaaa5d8b8192c12504a5
#
_entry.id   458bf1fc7788aaaa5d8b8192c12504a5
#
_cell.length_a   1.000
_cell.length_b   1.000
_cell.length_c   1.000
_cell.angle_alpha   90.00
_cell.angle_beta   90.00
_cell.angle_gamma   90.00
#
_symmetry.space_group_name_H-M   'P 1'
#
loop_
_entity.id
_entity.type
_entity.pdbx_description
1 polymer ?
#
loop_
_entity_poly.entity_id
_entity_poly.type
_entity_poly.pdbx_seq_one_letter_code
_entity_poly.pdbx_strand_id
1 'polypeptide(L)'
;MNLDKITKNRLFRDIYSLCAVILSSLLQVYTIQAFIRPSSMISSGFTGVSLLIELLTNGKISSSLMILILNIPVALLCAKSISTRFTVFSSIQFMCTSFLLKVLTFPMVFDDIVLNVVFGGFLYGVSIVIALKGNASTGGTDFIALYFSNKFNKSLWQYVFIFNCCWILIFGYSKGRL
;
A
#
# COMPACT_ATOMS: atom_id res chain seq x y z
N MET A 1 13.85 30.54 2.65
CA MET A 1 14.65 29.45 2.05
C MET A 1 13.85 28.91 0.87
N ASN A 2 14.31 29.14 -0.36
CA ASN A 2 13.51 28.90 -1.58
C ASN A 2 13.42 27.39 -1.84
N LEU A 3 12.27 26.77 -1.54
CA LEU A 3 12.00 25.33 -1.71
C LEU A 3 12.27 24.86 -3.15
N ASP A 4 12.07 25.73 -4.14
CA ASP A 4 12.32 25.42 -5.55
C ASP A 4 13.81 25.18 -5.89
N LYS A 5 14.73 25.78 -5.13
CA LYS A 5 16.18 25.57 -5.30
C LYS A 5 16.63 24.22 -4.72
N ILE A 6 15.95 23.73 -3.68
CA ILE A 6 16.26 22.47 -2.99
C ILE A 6 15.76 21.29 -3.82
N THR A 7 14.57 21.39 -4.42
CA THR A 7 14.00 20.33 -5.27
C THR A 7 14.72 20.16 -6.62
N LYS A 8 15.54 21.14 -7.03
CA LYS A 8 16.28 21.10 -8.30
C LYS A 8 17.50 20.15 -8.27
N ASN A 9 17.99 19.81 -7.08
CA ASN A 9 19.10 18.86 -6.96
C ASN A 9 18.56 17.41 -7.00
N ARG A 10 18.91 16.64 -8.03
CA ARG A 10 18.45 15.25 -8.22
C ARG A 10 18.75 14.37 -7.01
N LEU A 11 19.95 14.48 -6.45
CA LEU A 11 20.37 13.70 -5.29
C LEU A 11 19.48 13.97 -4.06
N PHE A 12 19.20 15.24 -3.76
CA PHE A 12 18.34 15.60 -2.64
C PHE A 12 16.92 15.04 -2.80
N ARG A 13 16.39 15.12 -4.03
CA ARG A 13 15.09 14.59 -4.37
C ARG A 13 15.00 13.06 -4.23
N ASP A 14 16.09 12.36 -4.56
CA ASP A 14 16.15 10.90 -4.45
C ASP A 14 16.30 10.46 -2.98
N ILE A 15 17.09 11.18 -2.19
CA ILE A 15 17.18 10.96 -0.74
C ILE A 15 15.82 11.21 -0.07
N TYR A 16 15.13 12.31 -0.42
CA TYR A 16 13.79 12.57 0.10
C TYR A 16 12.80 11.46 -0.24
N SER A 17 12.79 10.98 -1.50
CA SER A 17 11.95 9.86 -1.93
C SER A 17 12.26 8.59 -1.14
N LEU A 18 13.54 8.28 -0.93
CA LEU A 18 13.95 7.10 -0.17
C LEU A 18 13.53 7.18 1.30
N CYS A 19 13.73 8.32 1.95
CA CYS A 19 13.27 8.54 3.33
C CYS A 19 11.74 8.41 3.44
N ALA A 20 11.00 8.97 2.50
CA ALA A 20 9.54 8.87 2.47
C ALA A 20 9.08 7.41 2.27
N VAL A 21 9.72 6.65 1.40
CA VAL A 21 9.46 5.23 1.16
C VAL A 21 9.71 4.41 2.43
N ILE A 22 10.83 4.60 3.09
CA ILE A 22 11.15 3.88 4.34
C ILE A 22 10.13 4.21 5.43
N LEU A 23 9.84 5.49 5.64
CA LEU A 23 8.88 5.94 6.64
C LEU A 23 7.47 5.40 6.36
N SER A 24 7.03 5.48 5.09
CA SER A 24 5.75 4.93 4.65
C SER A 24 5.67 3.43 4.88
N SER A 25 6.72 2.67 4.52
CA SER A 25 6.77 1.22 4.70
C SER A 25 6.69 0.82 6.17
N LEU A 26 7.43 1.52 7.04
CA LEU A 26 7.38 1.29 8.50
C LEU A 26 5.98 1.56 9.06
N LEU A 27 5.39 2.70 8.70
CA LEU A 27 4.05 3.06 9.17
C LEU A 27 2.99 2.08 8.63
N GLN A 28 3.12 1.64 7.38
CA GLN A 28 2.22 0.67 6.78
C GLN A 28 2.30 -0.69 7.49
N VAL A 29 3.51 -1.18 7.76
CA VAL A 29 3.73 -2.45 8.47
C VAL A 29 3.21 -2.39 9.90
N TYR A 30 3.50 -1.30 10.61
CA TYR A 30 2.95 -1.06 11.94
C TYR A 30 1.42 -1.11 11.93
N THR A 31 0.81 -0.39 11.01
CA THR A 31 -0.66 -0.35 10.89
C THR A 31 -1.25 -1.73 10.57
N ILE A 32 -0.64 -2.48 9.66
CA ILE A 32 -1.10 -3.82 9.32
C ILE A 32 -1.05 -4.76 10.53
N GLN A 33 0.03 -4.75 11.27
CA GLN A 33 0.23 -5.71 12.36
C GLN A 33 -0.50 -5.31 13.64
N ALA A 34 -0.52 -4.03 13.98
CA ALA A 34 -1.07 -3.54 15.23
C ALA A 34 -2.61 -3.33 15.20
N PHE A 35 -3.19 -3.12 14.01
CA PHE A 35 -4.62 -2.78 13.88
C PHE A 35 -5.38 -3.71 12.91
N ILE A 36 -4.84 -3.95 11.70
CA ILE A 36 -5.60 -4.65 10.65
C ILE A 36 -5.67 -6.15 10.90
N ARG A 37 -4.52 -6.81 11.14
CA ARG A 37 -4.45 -8.26 11.39
C ARG A 37 -5.23 -8.70 12.63
N PRO A 38 -5.07 -8.07 13.80
CA PRO A 38 -5.77 -8.50 15.01
C PRO A 38 -7.28 -8.44 14.87
N SER A 39 -7.80 -7.45 14.15
CA SER A 39 -9.23 -7.27 13.92
C SER A 39 -9.78 -8.11 12.76
N SER A 40 -8.94 -8.97 12.14
CA SER A 40 -9.30 -9.74 10.93
C SER A 40 -9.90 -8.86 9.84
N MET A 41 -9.46 -7.61 9.77
CA MET A 41 -9.88 -6.64 8.76
C MET A 41 -9.17 -6.88 7.44
N ILE A 42 -9.78 -6.39 6.38
CA ILE A 42 -9.20 -6.42 5.05
C ILE A 42 -8.85 -5.01 4.64
N SER A 43 -7.62 -4.85 4.20
CA SER A 43 -7.17 -3.64 3.53
C SER A 43 -7.64 -3.62 2.08
N SER A 44 -7.53 -2.49 1.41
CA SER A 44 -7.83 -2.35 -0.01
C SER A 44 -6.63 -2.74 -0.89
N GLY A 45 -6.89 -2.93 -2.18
CA GLY A 45 -5.86 -3.20 -3.17
C GLY A 45 -5.14 -4.55 -3.01
N PHE A 46 -3.97 -4.67 -3.60
CA PHE A 46 -3.20 -5.93 -3.57
C PHE A 46 -2.67 -6.29 -2.18
N THR A 47 -2.43 -5.31 -1.33
CA THR A 47 -2.11 -5.57 0.08
C THR A 47 -3.28 -6.25 0.78
N GLY A 48 -4.51 -5.79 0.52
CA GLY A 48 -5.73 -6.43 1.04
C GLY A 48 -5.91 -7.85 0.54
N VAL A 49 -5.72 -8.08 -0.77
CA VAL A 49 -5.75 -9.42 -1.36
C VAL A 49 -4.70 -10.32 -0.72
N SER A 50 -3.49 -9.80 -0.50
CA SER A 50 -2.39 -10.54 0.13
C SER A 50 -2.71 -10.97 1.56
N LEU A 51 -3.28 -10.05 2.35
CA LEU A 51 -3.73 -10.33 3.73
C LEU A 51 -4.90 -11.34 3.75
N LEU A 52 -5.80 -11.23 2.78
CA LEU A 52 -6.90 -12.18 2.64
C LEU A 52 -6.41 -13.59 2.33
N ILE A 53 -5.46 -13.75 1.41
CA ILE A 53 -4.86 -15.06 1.08
C ILE A 53 -4.17 -15.64 2.32
N GLU A 54 -3.43 -14.84 3.08
CA GLU A 54 -2.83 -15.27 4.34
C GLU A 54 -3.89 -15.77 5.33
N LEU A 55 -4.99 -15.04 5.48
CA LEU A 55 -6.11 -15.40 6.37
C LEU A 55 -6.79 -16.70 5.91
N LEU A 56 -7.13 -16.83 4.62
CA LEU A 56 -7.81 -18.00 4.07
C LEU A 56 -6.94 -19.26 4.10
N THR A 57 -5.63 -19.11 3.99
CA THR A 57 -4.68 -20.23 4.04
C THR A 57 -4.20 -20.56 5.45
N ASN A 58 -4.78 -19.92 6.48
CA ASN A 58 -4.35 -20.07 7.87
C ASN A 58 -2.83 -19.84 8.04
N GLY A 59 -2.29 -18.83 7.37
CA GLY A 59 -0.88 -18.45 7.43
C GLY A 59 0.08 -19.32 6.60
N LYS A 60 -0.41 -20.32 5.86
CA LYS A 60 0.46 -21.15 4.99
C LYS A 60 1.12 -20.34 3.88
N ILE A 61 0.42 -19.34 3.35
CA ILE A 61 0.93 -18.42 2.37
C ILE A 61 1.03 -17.03 3.03
N SER A 62 2.25 -16.56 3.19
CA SER A 62 2.52 -15.28 3.85
C SER A 62 2.09 -14.09 2.99
N SER A 63 1.45 -13.10 3.58
CA SER A 63 1.10 -11.83 2.91
C SER A 63 2.33 -11.10 2.38
N SER A 64 3.48 -11.19 3.06
CA SER A 64 4.74 -10.63 2.58
C SER A 64 5.11 -11.16 1.20
N LEU A 65 5.00 -12.47 0.98
CA LEU A 65 5.28 -13.10 -0.32
C LEU A 65 4.25 -12.69 -1.37
N MET A 66 2.97 -12.67 -1.00
CA MET A 66 1.89 -12.31 -1.90
C MET A 66 1.97 -10.84 -2.37
N ILE A 67 2.37 -9.93 -1.48
CA ILE A 67 2.62 -8.52 -1.86
C ILE A 67 3.64 -8.45 -3.01
N LEU A 68 4.72 -9.21 -2.96
CA LEU A 68 5.73 -9.22 -4.03
C LEU A 68 5.17 -9.85 -5.31
N ILE A 69 4.56 -11.03 -5.21
CA ILE A 69 4.03 -11.78 -6.37
C ILE A 69 2.99 -10.95 -7.14
N LEU A 70 2.12 -10.23 -6.44
CA LEU A 70 1.07 -9.44 -7.08
C LEU A 70 1.59 -8.09 -7.63
N ASN A 71 2.56 -7.47 -6.96
CA ASN A 71 3.03 -6.13 -7.36
C ASN A 71 4.11 -6.16 -8.44
N ILE A 72 5.02 -7.15 -8.45
CA ILE A 72 6.11 -7.22 -9.42
C ILE A 72 5.60 -7.25 -10.88
N PRO A 73 4.64 -8.11 -11.26
CA PRO A 73 4.14 -8.14 -12.64
C PRO A 73 3.53 -6.80 -13.07
N VAL A 74 2.75 -6.17 -12.19
CA VAL A 74 2.10 -4.89 -12.49
C VAL A 74 3.12 -3.76 -12.60
N ALA A 75 4.12 -3.73 -11.73
CA ALA A 75 5.20 -2.76 -11.81
C ALA A 75 5.96 -2.89 -13.13
N LEU A 76 6.27 -4.11 -13.58
CA LEU A 76 6.94 -4.36 -14.86
C LEU A 76 6.09 -3.93 -16.07
N LEU A 77 4.80 -4.24 -16.06
CA LEU A 77 3.87 -3.86 -17.14
C LEU A 77 3.69 -2.34 -17.22
N CYS A 78 3.61 -1.67 -16.07
CA CYS A 78 3.36 -0.24 -16.01
C CYS A 78 4.64 0.62 -16.09
N ALA A 79 5.82 0.04 -15.96
CA ALA A 79 7.10 0.75 -15.92
C ALA A 79 7.35 1.66 -17.13
N LYS A 80 6.96 1.21 -18.31
CA LYS A 80 7.13 1.98 -19.58
C LYS A 80 6.12 3.12 -19.72
N SER A 81 4.96 3.04 -19.08
CA SER A 81 3.86 3.99 -19.26
C SER A 81 3.77 5.01 -18.12
N ILE A 82 4.38 4.72 -16.99
CA ILE A 82 4.53 5.63 -15.87
C ILE A 82 5.98 6.14 -15.89
N SER A 83 6.39 6.93 -14.96
CA SER A 83 7.79 7.36 -14.82
C SER A 83 8.66 6.21 -14.29
N THR A 84 9.82 5.97 -14.91
CA THR A 84 10.81 4.99 -14.42
C THR A 84 11.20 5.25 -12.96
N ARG A 85 11.34 6.52 -12.60
CA ARG A 85 11.66 6.93 -11.23
C ARG A 85 10.55 6.52 -10.25
N PHE A 86 9.29 6.78 -10.59
CA PHE A 86 8.13 6.37 -9.79
C PHE A 86 8.09 4.85 -9.63
N THR A 87 8.30 4.11 -10.70
CA THR A 87 8.30 2.63 -10.67
C THR A 87 9.42 2.08 -9.78
N VAL A 88 10.62 2.63 -9.86
CA VAL A 88 11.76 2.20 -9.02
C VAL A 88 11.45 2.44 -7.54
N PHE A 89 11.04 3.65 -7.15
CA PHE A 89 10.73 3.94 -5.74
C PHE A 89 9.53 3.16 -5.22
N SER A 90 8.54 2.91 -6.06
CA SER A 90 7.41 2.04 -5.69
C SER A 90 7.85 0.58 -5.53
N SER A 91 8.77 0.11 -6.38
CA SER A 91 9.35 -1.23 -6.21
C SER A 91 10.10 -1.35 -4.89
N ILE A 92 10.89 -0.35 -4.52
CA ILE A 92 11.55 -0.28 -3.22
C ILE A 92 10.50 -0.27 -2.09
N GLN A 93 9.40 0.48 -2.25
CA GLN A 93 8.32 0.57 -1.25
C GLN A 93 7.73 -0.81 -0.95
N PHE A 94 7.22 -1.54 -1.93
CA PHE A 94 6.57 -2.83 -1.66
C PHE A 94 7.58 -3.93 -1.29
N MET A 95 8.82 -3.87 -1.75
CA MET A 95 9.90 -4.76 -1.28
C MET A 95 10.22 -4.49 0.20
N CYS A 96 10.37 -3.22 0.57
CA CYS A 96 10.60 -2.79 1.95
C CYS A 96 9.44 -3.21 2.86
N THR A 97 8.21 -2.95 2.47
CA THR A 97 7.01 -3.37 3.21
C THR A 97 6.96 -4.89 3.39
N SER A 98 7.22 -5.66 2.33
CA SER A 98 7.25 -7.11 2.38
C SER A 98 8.32 -7.63 3.34
N PHE A 99 9.53 -7.08 3.26
CA PHE A 99 10.64 -7.44 4.14
C PHE A 99 10.34 -7.10 5.61
N LEU A 100 9.86 -5.89 5.87
CA LEU A 100 9.54 -5.43 7.22
C LEU A 100 8.37 -6.24 7.83
N LEU A 101 7.36 -6.63 7.05
CA LEU A 101 6.26 -7.49 7.51
C LEU A 101 6.75 -8.87 7.98
N LYS A 102 7.86 -9.35 7.43
CA LYS A 102 8.46 -10.63 7.81
C LYS A 102 9.35 -10.52 9.05
N VAL A 103 10.06 -9.39 9.19
CA VAL A 103 11.10 -9.22 10.23
C VAL A 103 10.55 -8.57 11.50
N LEU A 104 9.66 -7.58 11.34
CA LEU A 104 9.10 -6.85 12.46
C LEU A 104 7.80 -7.51 12.95
N THR A 105 7.59 -7.46 14.26
CA THR A 105 6.34 -7.87 14.90
C THR A 105 5.91 -6.78 15.86
N PHE A 106 4.69 -6.28 15.67
CA PHE A 106 4.09 -5.27 16.55
C PHE A 106 2.89 -5.86 17.28
N PRO A 107 2.76 -5.62 18.59
CA PRO A 107 1.59 -6.06 19.35
C PRO A 107 0.34 -5.30 18.92
N MET A 108 -0.82 -5.90 19.16
CA MET A 108 -2.12 -5.25 19.03
C MET A 108 -2.20 -4.06 20.00
N VAL A 109 -2.76 -2.94 19.53
CA VAL A 109 -2.87 -1.71 20.33
C VAL A 109 -4.22 -1.61 21.05
N PHE A 110 -5.31 -1.96 20.37
CA PHE A 110 -6.66 -1.90 20.91
C PHE A 110 -7.37 -3.25 20.80
N ASP A 111 -8.11 -3.63 21.83
CA ASP A 111 -9.00 -4.79 21.78
C ASP A 111 -10.32 -4.46 21.06
N ASP A 112 -10.67 -3.19 20.93
CA ASP A 112 -11.88 -2.71 20.29
C ASP A 112 -11.72 -2.63 18.77
N ILE A 113 -12.62 -3.30 18.03
CA ILE A 113 -12.63 -3.33 16.57
C ILE A 113 -12.85 -1.94 15.98
N VAL A 114 -13.73 -1.12 16.58
CA VAL A 114 -14.06 0.23 16.06
C VAL A 114 -12.82 1.13 16.15
N LEU A 115 -12.09 1.11 17.25
CA LEU A 115 -10.85 1.84 17.41
C LEU A 115 -9.79 1.38 16.39
N ASN A 116 -9.67 0.07 16.18
CA ASN A 116 -8.76 -0.47 15.18
C ASN A 116 -9.14 -0.03 13.75
N VAL A 117 -10.43 0.02 13.42
CA VAL A 117 -10.92 0.52 12.11
C VAL A 117 -10.54 1.98 11.91
N VAL A 118 -10.85 2.83 12.89
CA VAL A 118 -10.64 4.29 12.80
C VAL A 118 -9.15 4.62 12.74
N PHE A 119 -8.38 4.17 13.73
CA PHE A 119 -6.95 4.48 13.80
C PHE A 119 -6.13 3.74 12.74
N GLY A 120 -6.44 2.47 12.50
CA GLY A 120 -5.79 1.69 11.45
C GLY A 120 -6.05 2.26 10.06
N GLY A 121 -7.30 2.61 9.74
CA GLY A 121 -7.65 3.26 8.47
C GLY A 121 -6.97 4.61 8.29
N PHE A 122 -6.95 5.45 9.33
CA PHE A 122 -6.28 6.74 9.31
C PHE A 122 -4.77 6.60 9.07
N LEU A 123 -4.09 5.80 9.88
CA LEU A 123 -2.63 5.60 9.76
C LEU A 123 -2.25 4.94 8.44
N TYR A 124 -3.06 4.01 7.95
CA TYR A 124 -2.86 3.41 6.63
C TYR A 124 -2.97 4.46 5.51
N GLY A 125 -3.98 5.32 5.58
CA GLY A 125 -4.13 6.45 4.66
C GLY A 125 -2.94 7.41 4.70
N VAL A 126 -2.44 7.75 5.90
CA VAL A 126 -1.24 8.58 6.05
C VAL A 126 -0.02 7.92 5.41
N SER A 127 0.16 6.60 5.56
CA SER A 127 1.27 5.88 4.93
C SER A 127 1.24 5.98 3.41
N ILE A 128 0.06 5.85 2.80
CA ILE A 128 -0.13 6.02 1.35
C ILE A 128 0.25 7.45 0.91
N VAL A 129 -0.20 8.47 1.63
CA VAL A 129 0.11 9.87 1.31
C VAL A 129 1.62 10.14 1.40
N ILE A 130 2.31 9.59 2.40
CA ILE A 130 3.76 9.72 2.53
C ILE A 130 4.47 9.08 1.32
N ALA A 131 4.07 7.86 0.91
CA ALA A 131 4.62 7.21 -0.27
C ALA A 131 4.44 8.07 -1.53
N LEU A 132 3.20 8.54 -1.78
CA LEU A 132 2.89 9.38 -2.96
C LEU A 132 3.70 10.68 -2.98
N LYS A 133 3.86 11.35 -1.83
CA LYS A 133 4.74 12.53 -1.71
C LYS A 133 6.21 12.19 -1.95
N GLY A 134 6.65 10.98 -1.64
CA GLY A 134 7.95 10.42 -1.97
C GLY A 134 8.10 10.00 -3.43
N ASN A 135 7.10 10.27 -4.28
CA ASN A 135 7.06 9.80 -5.68
C ASN A 135 7.11 8.28 -5.79
N ALA A 136 6.41 7.60 -4.89
CA ALA A 136 6.23 6.16 -4.86
C ALA A 136 4.76 5.82 -4.59
N SER A 137 4.37 4.59 -4.89
CA SER A 137 3.09 4.00 -4.53
C SER A 137 3.30 2.84 -3.56
N THR A 138 2.32 2.61 -2.70
CA THR A 138 2.28 1.41 -1.84
C THR A 138 1.99 0.12 -2.62
N GLY A 139 1.79 0.23 -3.93
CA GLY A 139 1.62 -0.88 -4.87
C GLY A 139 0.19 -1.12 -5.31
N GLY A 140 0.02 -2.16 -6.12
CA GLY A 140 -1.28 -2.73 -6.47
C GLY A 140 -2.14 -1.89 -7.39
N THR A 141 -3.36 -1.66 -6.95
CA THR A 141 -4.38 -0.92 -7.72
C THR A 141 -3.96 0.50 -8.07
N ASP A 142 -3.07 1.12 -7.30
CA ASP A 142 -2.56 2.46 -7.59
C ASP A 142 -1.75 2.52 -8.88
N PHE A 143 -0.92 1.50 -9.16
CA PHE A 143 -0.20 1.38 -10.44
C PHE A 143 -1.16 1.29 -11.60
N ILE A 144 -2.20 0.47 -11.46
CA ILE A 144 -3.23 0.28 -12.48
C ILE A 144 -3.98 1.60 -12.71
N ALA A 145 -4.36 2.28 -11.62
CA ALA A 145 -5.04 3.58 -11.69
C ALA A 145 -4.18 4.62 -12.40
N LEU A 146 -2.91 4.73 -12.05
CA LEU A 146 -1.97 5.67 -12.67
C LEU A 146 -1.72 5.35 -14.14
N TYR A 147 -1.52 4.07 -14.48
CA TYR A 147 -1.33 3.64 -15.86
C TYR A 147 -2.50 4.08 -16.75
N PHE A 148 -3.71 3.73 -16.35
CA PHE A 148 -4.90 4.07 -17.11
C PHE A 148 -5.23 5.56 -17.06
N SER A 149 -4.97 6.25 -15.94
CA SER A 149 -5.14 7.71 -15.84
C SER A 149 -4.25 8.44 -16.82
N ASN A 150 -2.99 8.02 -16.96
CA ASN A 150 -2.06 8.58 -17.93
C ASN A 150 -2.47 8.25 -19.36
N LYS A 151 -2.93 7.00 -19.61
CA LYS A 151 -3.31 6.56 -20.95
C LYS A 151 -4.57 7.26 -21.47
N PHE A 152 -5.56 7.49 -20.60
CA PHE A 152 -6.85 8.10 -20.97
C PHE A 152 -6.92 9.59 -20.66
N ASN A 153 -5.89 10.16 -20.06
CA ASN A 153 -5.85 11.57 -19.63
C ASN A 153 -7.05 11.95 -18.72
N LYS A 154 -7.50 11.00 -17.89
CA LYS A 154 -8.63 11.15 -16.96
C LYS A 154 -8.27 10.55 -15.61
N SER A 155 -8.72 11.18 -14.52
CA SER A 155 -8.57 10.63 -13.19
C SER A 155 -9.44 9.38 -13.03
N LEU A 156 -8.82 8.25 -12.65
CA LEU A 156 -9.52 6.98 -12.44
C LEU A 156 -9.63 6.58 -10.96
N TRP A 157 -9.25 7.45 -10.05
CA TRP A 157 -9.27 7.18 -8.61
C TRP A 157 -10.66 6.83 -8.08
N GLN A 158 -11.71 7.42 -8.62
CA GLN A 158 -13.10 7.10 -8.27
C GLN A 158 -13.47 5.65 -8.62
N TYR A 159 -12.96 5.11 -9.73
CA TYR A 159 -13.22 3.71 -10.10
C TYR A 159 -12.47 2.74 -9.18
N VAL A 160 -11.26 3.08 -8.76
CA VAL A 160 -10.50 2.32 -7.77
C VAL A 160 -11.22 2.32 -6.42
N PHE A 161 -11.78 3.47 -6.02
CA PHE A 161 -12.58 3.56 -4.81
C PHE A 161 -13.82 2.65 -4.87
N ILE A 162 -14.58 2.73 -5.97
CA ILE A 162 -15.77 1.88 -6.17
C ILE A 162 -15.37 0.39 -6.16
N PHE A 163 -14.30 0.03 -6.87
CA PHE A 163 -13.79 -1.35 -6.88
C PHE A 163 -13.44 -1.84 -5.47
N ASN A 164 -12.75 -1.03 -4.69
CA ASN A 164 -12.39 -1.36 -3.31
C ASN A 164 -13.63 -1.51 -2.41
N CYS A 165 -14.63 -0.65 -2.56
CA CYS A 165 -15.92 -0.76 -1.84
C CYS A 165 -16.64 -2.06 -2.19
N CYS A 166 -16.78 -2.39 -3.48
CA CYS A 166 -17.39 -3.64 -3.93
C CYS A 166 -16.66 -4.86 -3.39
N TRP A 167 -15.33 -4.83 -3.42
CA TRP A 167 -14.48 -5.90 -2.89
C TRP A 167 -14.72 -6.14 -1.40
N ILE A 168 -14.75 -5.09 -0.60
CA ILE A 168 -14.99 -5.15 0.85
C ILE A 168 -16.39 -5.68 1.15
N LEU A 169 -17.41 -5.24 0.40
CA LEU A 169 -18.80 -5.70 0.56
C LEU A 169 -18.96 -7.18 0.22
N ILE A 170 -18.41 -7.63 -0.91
CA ILE A 170 -18.46 -9.06 -1.31
C ILE A 170 -17.80 -9.92 -0.25
N PHE A 171 -16.66 -9.50 0.27
CA PHE A 171 -15.96 -10.26 1.28
C PHE A 171 -16.69 -10.24 2.64
N GLY A 172 -17.19 -9.09 3.06
CA GLY A 172 -17.99 -8.97 4.29
C GLY A 172 -19.21 -9.89 4.28
N TYR A 173 -19.91 -9.91 3.14
CA TYR A 173 -21.05 -10.81 2.94
C TYR A 173 -20.65 -12.29 2.99
N SER A 174 -19.55 -12.68 2.32
CA SER A 174 -19.08 -14.06 2.27
C SER A 174 -18.65 -14.62 3.63
N LYS A 175 -18.25 -13.77 4.56
CA LYS A 175 -17.85 -14.12 5.92
C LYS A 175 -19.00 -14.01 6.94
N GLY A 176 -20.23 -13.67 6.51
CA GLY A 176 -21.38 -13.49 7.40
C GLY A 176 -21.19 -12.40 8.45
N ARG A 177 -20.41 -11.37 8.12
CA ARG A 177 -20.10 -10.23 9.02
C ARG A 177 -20.78 -8.93 8.61
N LEU A 178 -21.68 -8.98 7.64
CA LEU A 178 -22.62 -7.91 7.26
C LEU A 178 -24.03 -8.34 7.57
#